data_cca00c18c30bf407d8f6d905d19e770e
#
_entry.id   cca00c18c30bf407d8f6d905d19e770e
#
_cell.length_a   1.000
_cell.length_b   1.000
_cell.length_c   1.000
_cell.angle_alpha   90.00
_cell.angle_beta   90.00
_cell.angle_gamma   90.00
#
_symmetry.space_group_name_H-M   'P 1'
#
loop_
_entity.id
_entity.type
_entity.pdbx_description
1 polymer ?
#
loop_
_entity_poly.entity_id
_entity_poly.type
_entity_poly.pdbx_seq_one_letter_code
_entity_poly.pdbx_strand_id
1 'polypeptide(L)'
;IGLRVVCNFIDDIYTCIDYIKSWDDVSVYNEKDYITNAKPNGYRSYHMILEITVPDEDVDGNIPGHHFLEVQLRTIAMDTWASLEHEMKYKHQIKNPEMIGKELKRVADELASCDVSMQTIRQ
;
A
#
# COMPACT_ATOMS: atom_id res chain seq x y z
N ILE A 1 3.39 -11.56 -8.55
CA ILE A 1 4.53 -10.85 -7.96
C ILE A 1 4.04 -9.61 -7.24
N GLY A 2 4.56 -9.37 -6.06
CA GLY A 2 4.22 -8.22 -5.24
C GLY A 2 5.42 -7.33 -5.00
N LEU A 3 5.20 -6.02 -5.02
CA LEU A 3 6.21 -5.01 -4.74
C LEU A 3 5.66 -4.03 -3.70
N ARG A 4 6.47 -3.72 -2.70
CA ARG A 4 6.12 -2.72 -1.69
C ARG A 4 7.06 -1.54 -1.80
N VAL A 5 6.48 -0.35 -1.93
CA VAL A 5 7.21 0.91 -2.01
C VAL A 5 6.92 1.70 -0.74
N VAL A 6 7.95 2.09 -0.01
CA VAL A 6 7.84 2.86 1.23
C VAL A 6 8.41 4.25 0.99
N CYS A 7 7.59 5.26 1.25
CA CYS A 7 7.93 6.66 1.04
C CYS A 7 7.99 7.41 2.38
N ASN A 8 8.75 8.49 2.43
CA ASN A 8 8.84 9.32 3.63
C ASN A 8 7.58 10.16 3.87
N PHE A 9 6.93 10.62 2.80
CA PHE A 9 5.80 11.55 2.88
C PHE A 9 4.63 11.06 2.03
N ILE A 10 3.43 11.46 2.42
CA ILE A 10 2.20 11.12 1.69
C ILE A 10 2.28 11.60 0.24
N ASP A 11 2.76 12.83 0.00
CA ASP A 11 2.89 13.39 -1.35
C ASP A 11 3.77 12.54 -2.25
N ASP A 12 4.82 11.92 -1.70
CA ASP A 12 5.72 11.07 -2.48
C ASP A 12 4.99 9.84 -3.03
N ILE A 13 4.02 9.33 -2.28
CA ILE A 13 3.20 8.20 -2.76
C ILE A 13 2.46 8.60 -4.04
N TYR A 14 1.79 9.75 -4.03
CA TYR A 14 1.03 10.22 -5.20
C TYR A 14 1.93 10.60 -6.36
N THR A 15 3.12 11.13 -6.09
CA THR A 15 4.13 11.38 -7.11
C THR A 15 4.58 10.07 -7.77
N CYS A 16 4.81 9.02 -6.99
CA CYS A 16 5.14 7.70 -7.51
C CYS A 16 4.02 7.11 -8.36
N ILE A 17 2.77 7.28 -7.93
CA ILE A 17 1.60 6.80 -8.68
C ILE A 17 1.55 7.48 -10.05
N ASP A 18 1.70 8.79 -10.10
CA ASP A 18 1.69 9.55 -11.36
C ASP A 18 2.82 9.12 -12.27
N TYR A 19 3.99 8.88 -11.70
CA TYR A 19 5.16 8.40 -12.45
C TYR A 19 4.90 7.01 -13.06
N ILE A 20 4.35 6.09 -12.28
CA ILE A 20 4.01 4.75 -12.77
C ILE A 20 2.99 4.82 -13.90
N LYS A 21 1.96 5.67 -13.75
CA LYS A 21 0.92 5.85 -14.77
C LYS A 21 1.45 6.48 -16.06
N SER A 22 2.63 7.09 -16.03
CA SER A 22 3.25 7.69 -17.21
C SER A 22 4.01 6.68 -18.09
N TRP A 23 4.22 5.47 -17.61
CA TRP A 23 4.98 4.46 -18.37
C TRP A 23 4.13 3.87 -19.49
N ASP A 24 4.74 3.74 -20.69
CA ASP A 24 4.03 3.30 -21.90
C ASP A 24 3.60 1.84 -21.86
N ASP A 25 4.42 0.97 -21.27
CA ASP A 25 4.19 -0.48 -21.26
C ASP A 25 3.41 -0.97 -20.04
N VAL A 26 2.87 -0.03 -19.26
CA VAL A 26 2.17 -0.34 -18.02
C VAL A 26 0.79 0.30 -18.07
N SER A 27 -0.22 -0.49 -17.77
CA SER A 27 -1.58 0.02 -17.56
C SER A 27 -2.07 -0.38 -16.17
N VAL A 28 -2.97 0.43 -15.61
CA VAL A 28 -3.53 0.14 -14.29
C VAL A 28 -4.76 -0.75 -14.48
N TYR A 29 -4.67 -1.97 -13.98
CA TYR A 29 -5.76 -2.93 -14.02
C TYR A 29 -6.78 -2.65 -12.92
N ASN A 30 -6.30 -2.32 -11.70
CA ASN A 30 -7.13 -2.00 -10.56
C ASN A 30 -6.34 -1.14 -9.59
N GLU A 31 -7.01 -0.25 -8.87
CA GLU A 31 -6.38 0.53 -7.81
C GLU A 31 -7.36 0.82 -6.68
N LYS A 32 -6.85 0.89 -5.45
CA LYS A 32 -7.63 1.22 -4.26
C LYS A 32 -6.83 2.14 -3.37
N ASP A 33 -7.43 3.28 -3.05
CA ASP A 33 -6.84 4.30 -2.19
C ASP A 33 -7.34 4.15 -0.76
N TYR A 34 -6.63 3.35 0.04
CA TYR A 34 -6.91 3.23 1.47
C TYR A 34 -6.22 4.31 2.29
N ILE A 35 -5.55 5.27 1.65
CA ILE A 35 -5.00 6.44 2.35
C ILE A 35 -6.11 7.46 2.56
N THR A 36 -6.82 7.80 1.49
CA THR A 36 -7.98 8.69 1.57
C THR A 36 -9.16 8.02 2.28
N ASN A 37 -9.35 6.73 2.01
CA ASN A 37 -10.44 5.93 2.58
C ASN A 37 -9.87 4.74 3.34
N ALA A 38 -9.39 4.98 4.56
CA ALA A 38 -8.84 3.93 5.40
C ALA A 38 -9.86 2.83 5.68
N LYS A 39 -9.37 1.59 5.82
CA LYS A 39 -10.24 0.49 6.22
C LYS A 39 -10.74 0.70 7.66
N PRO A 40 -11.89 0.11 8.03
CA PRO A 40 -12.43 0.28 9.39
C PRO A 40 -11.47 -0.13 10.51
N ASN A 41 -10.56 -1.08 10.26
CA ASN A 41 -9.57 -1.51 11.23
C ASN A 41 -8.39 -0.55 11.38
N GLY A 42 -8.29 0.48 10.53
CA GLY A 42 -7.20 1.46 10.54
C GLY A 42 -6.15 1.25 9.46
N TYR A 43 -6.27 0.19 8.65
CA TYR A 43 -5.29 -0.08 7.58
C TYR A 43 -5.29 1.05 6.55
N ARG A 44 -4.09 1.54 6.23
CA ARG A 44 -3.85 2.58 5.22
C ARG A 44 -2.73 2.13 4.30
N SER A 45 -2.98 2.24 3.00
CA SER A 45 -2.01 1.93 1.94
C SER A 45 -2.65 2.31 0.61
N TYR A 46 -1.84 2.51 -0.42
CA TYR A 46 -2.34 2.62 -1.78
C TYR A 46 -2.01 1.33 -2.52
N HIS A 47 -3.01 0.69 -3.10
CA HIS A 47 -2.86 -0.57 -3.81
C HIS A 47 -3.09 -0.38 -5.29
N MET A 48 -2.19 -0.92 -6.11
CA MET A 48 -2.32 -0.94 -7.56
C MET A 48 -2.08 -2.36 -8.06
N ILE A 49 -2.89 -2.79 -9.01
CA ILE A 49 -2.57 -3.96 -9.81
C ILE A 49 -2.27 -3.45 -11.21
N LEU A 50 -1.05 -3.68 -11.66
CA LEU A 50 -0.56 -3.22 -12.94
C LEU A 50 -0.52 -4.38 -13.91
N GLU A 51 -0.88 -4.11 -15.16
CA GLU A 51 -0.67 -5.01 -16.28
C GLU A 51 0.52 -4.51 -17.07
N ILE A 52 1.55 -5.35 -17.17
CA ILE A 52 2.79 -5.01 -17.84
C ILE A 52 2.85 -5.79 -19.15
N THR A 53 3.04 -5.06 -20.24
CA THR A 53 3.19 -5.66 -21.58
C THR A 53 4.67 -5.81 -21.89
N VAL A 54 5.07 -7.03 -22.22
CA VAL A 54 6.46 -7.34 -22.63
C VAL A 54 6.48 -7.91 -24.03
N PRO A 55 7.57 -7.75 -24.80
CA PRO A 55 7.63 -8.24 -26.18
C PRO A 55 7.64 -9.77 -26.29
N ASP A 56 8.02 -10.48 -25.25
CA ASP A 56 8.13 -11.93 -25.23
C ASP A 56 6.80 -12.61 -25.00
N GLU A 57 6.73 -13.89 -25.36
CA GLU A 57 5.54 -14.73 -25.13
C GLU A 57 5.31 -14.96 -23.64
N ASP A 58 4.06 -14.84 -23.17
CA ASP A 58 3.69 -15.14 -21.79
C ASP A 58 3.29 -16.62 -21.63
N VAL A 59 2.91 -17.01 -20.40
CA VAL A 59 2.56 -18.39 -20.09
C VAL A 59 1.31 -18.91 -20.83
N ASP A 60 0.47 -17.99 -21.30
CA ASP A 60 -0.76 -18.30 -22.03
C ASP A 60 -0.55 -18.30 -23.54
N GLY A 61 0.66 -18.08 -24.01
CA GLY A 61 1.01 -18.07 -25.44
C GLY A 61 0.73 -16.75 -26.14
N ASN A 62 0.47 -15.65 -25.41
CA ASN A 62 0.23 -14.35 -26.01
C ASN A 62 1.53 -13.63 -26.36
N ILE A 63 1.57 -12.96 -27.52
CA ILE A 63 2.68 -12.15 -28.00
C ILE A 63 2.08 -10.84 -28.50
N PRO A 64 2.35 -9.66 -27.87
CA PRO A 64 3.19 -9.48 -26.68
C PRO A 64 2.58 -10.10 -25.42
N GLY A 65 3.43 -10.48 -24.47
CA GLY A 65 3.01 -11.09 -23.22
C GLY A 65 2.50 -10.07 -22.24
N HIS A 66 1.61 -10.52 -21.35
CA HIS A 66 1.01 -9.70 -20.30
C HIS A 66 1.31 -10.32 -18.93
N HIS A 67 1.74 -9.47 -18.00
CA HIS A 67 2.04 -9.88 -16.64
C HIS A 67 1.38 -8.92 -15.65
N PHE A 68 0.96 -9.46 -14.52
CA PHE A 68 0.36 -8.65 -13.47
C PHE A 68 1.34 -8.44 -12.31
N LEU A 69 1.40 -7.22 -11.81
CA LEU A 69 2.21 -6.84 -10.68
C LEU A 69 1.35 -6.10 -9.66
N GLU A 70 1.34 -6.60 -8.43
CA GLU A 70 0.71 -5.90 -7.33
C GLU A 70 1.72 -4.95 -6.69
N VAL A 71 1.35 -3.67 -6.57
CA VAL A 71 2.17 -2.65 -5.93
C VAL A 71 1.41 -2.08 -4.75
N GLN A 72 2.06 -2.07 -3.59
CA GLN A 72 1.57 -1.41 -2.39
C GLN A 72 2.48 -0.23 -2.08
N LEU A 73 1.89 0.97 -1.96
CA LEU A 73 2.63 2.19 -1.66
C LEU A 73 2.18 2.70 -0.29
N ARG A 74 3.15 2.96 0.58
CA ARG A 74 2.93 3.33 1.97
C ARG A 74 3.93 4.39 2.41
N THR A 75 3.57 5.14 3.45
CA THR A 75 4.58 5.86 4.23
C THR A 75 5.24 4.88 5.21
N ILE A 76 6.32 5.33 5.85
CA ILE A 76 6.98 4.56 6.92
C ILE A 76 5.98 4.25 8.04
N ALA A 77 5.17 5.24 8.43
CA ALA A 77 4.18 5.06 9.48
C ALA A 77 3.13 4.01 9.11
N MET A 78 2.62 4.04 7.88
CA MET A 78 1.67 3.05 7.38
C MET A 78 2.26 1.65 7.36
N ASP A 79 3.51 1.53 6.95
CA ASP A 79 4.21 0.25 6.89
C ASP A 79 4.49 -0.30 8.29
N THR A 80 4.84 0.57 9.23
CA THR A 80 5.04 0.21 10.63
C THR A 80 3.77 -0.37 11.23
N TRP A 81 2.63 0.28 11.00
CA TRP A 81 1.35 -0.20 11.51
C TRP A 81 0.96 -1.56 10.90
N ALA A 82 1.15 -1.71 9.59
CA ALA A 82 0.84 -2.97 8.90
C ALA A 82 1.68 -4.14 9.44
N SER A 83 2.95 -3.88 9.72
CA SER A 83 3.84 -4.88 10.33
C SER A 83 3.40 -5.24 11.75
N LEU A 84 3.00 -4.25 12.55
CA LEU A 84 2.50 -4.47 13.90
C LEU A 84 1.23 -5.32 13.89
N GLU A 85 0.29 -4.96 13.03
CA GLU A 85 -0.96 -5.72 12.90
C GLU A 85 -0.69 -7.17 12.51
N HIS A 86 0.17 -7.37 11.52
CA HIS A 86 0.54 -8.71 11.06
C HIS A 86 1.15 -9.53 12.20
N GLU A 87 2.07 -8.95 12.95
CA GLU A 87 2.71 -9.62 14.07
C GLU A 87 1.71 -10.00 15.15
N MET A 88 0.80 -9.08 15.49
CA MET A 88 -0.20 -9.35 16.52
C MET A 88 -1.17 -10.47 16.12
N LYS A 89 -1.49 -10.59 14.84
CA LYS A 89 -2.42 -11.62 14.35
C LYS A 89 -1.78 -12.99 14.17
N TYR A 90 -0.50 -13.04 13.76
CA TYR A 90 0.10 -14.29 13.30
C TYR A 90 1.11 -14.89 14.26
N LYS A 91 1.74 -14.11 15.12
CA LYS A 91 2.77 -14.59 16.03
C LYS A 91 2.29 -14.85 17.45
N HIS A 92 1.14 -14.31 17.83
CA HIS A 92 0.64 -14.37 19.19
C HIS A 92 -0.79 -14.87 19.23
N GLN A 93 -1.10 -15.71 20.21
CA GLN A 93 -2.50 -16.01 20.53
C GLN A 93 -3.12 -14.74 21.12
N ILE A 94 -4.08 -14.20 20.40
CA ILE A 94 -4.78 -12.99 20.84
C ILE A 94 -5.79 -13.37 21.92
N LYS A 95 -5.51 -12.96 23.16
CA LYS A 95 -6.38 -13.25 24.30
C LYS A 95 -7.63 -12.38 24.32
N ASN A 96 -7.56 -11.19 23.73
CA ASN A 96 -8.68 -10.26 23.68
C ASN A 96 -8.66 -9.54 22.34
N PRO A 97 -9.13 -10.21 21.27
CA PRO A 97 -9.04 -9.64 19.92
C PRO A 97 -9.81 -8.33 19.76
N GLU A 98 -10.91 -8.16 20.47
CA GLU A 98 -11.70 -6.93 20.39
C GLU A 98 -10.93 -5.74 20.96
N MET A 99 -10.33 -5.89 22.13
CA MET A 99 -9.51 -4.85 22.74
C MET A 99 -8.27 -4.53 21.89
N ILE A 100 -7.59 -5.56 21.41
CA ILE A 100 -6.40 -5.40 20.56
C ILE A 100 -6.78 -4.67 19.28
N GLY A 101 -7.92 -5.00 18.67
CA GLY A 101 -8.42 -4.32 17.48
C GLY A 101 -8.67 -2.83 17.72
N LYS A 102 -9.27 -2.47 18.85
CA LYS A 102 -9.49 -1.08 19.23
C LYS A 102 -8.18 -0.32 19.42
N GLU A 103 -7.20 -0.95 20.07
CA GLU A 103 -5.88 -0.33 20.28
C GLU A 103 -5.12 -0.17 18.97
N LEU A 104 -5.19 -1.16 18.08
CA LEU A 104 -4.57 -1.05 16.76
C LEU A 104 -5.19 0.10 15.96
N LYS A 105 -6.52 0.26 16.03
CA LYS A 105 -7.21 1.37 15.37
C LYS A 105 -6.77 2.72 15.95
N ARG A 106 -6.65 2.82 17.27
CA ARG A 106 -6.18 4.04 17.93
C ARG A 106 -4.76 4.39 17.48
N VAL A 107 -3.86 3.41 17.45
CA VAL A 107 -2.48 3.61 16.98
C VAL A 107 -2.46 4.02 15.50
N ALA A 108 -3.31 3.43 14.67
CA ALA A 108 -3.41 3.81 13.26
C ALA A 108 -3.79 5.29 13.12
N ASP A 109 -4.71 5.78 13.92
CA ASP A 109 -5.13 7.18 13.90
C ASP A 109 -4.00 8.11 14.36
N GLU A 110 -3.24 7.72 15.39
CA GLU A 110 -2.08 8.48 15.84
C GLU A 110 -1.00 8.55 14.76
N LEU A 111 -0.69 7.43 14.10
CA LEU A 111 0.29 7.39 13.03
C LEU A 111 -0.15 8.21 11.82
N ALA A 112 -1.45 8.19 11.48
CA ALA A 112 -1.99 9.02 10.41
C ALA A 112 -1.82 10.51 10.73
N SER A 113 -2.03 10.90 11.98
CA SER A 113 -1.80 12.26 12.45
C SER A 113 -0.32 12.65 12.32
N CYS A 114 0.59 11.73 12.63
CA CYS A 114 2.03 11.95 12.44
C CYS A 114 2.38 12.18 10.97
N ASP A 115 1.77 11.43 10.06
CA ASP A 115 1.99 11.61 8.63
C ASP A 115 1.55 12.99 8.16
N VAL A 116 0.42 13.47 8.63
CA VAL A 116 -0.08 14.82 8.32
C VAL A 116 0.91 15.87 8.86
N SER A 117 1.39 15.70 10.08
CA SER A 117 2.37 16.61 10.69
C SER A 117 3.68 16.64 9.91
N MET A 118 4.19 15.49 9.49
CA MET A 118 5.41 15.40 8.69
C MET A 118 5.23 16.09 7.34
N GLN A 119 4.10 15.88 6.69
CA GLN A 119 3.78 16.54 5.42
C GLN A 119 3.73 18.06 5.58
N THR A 120 3.18 18.54 6.67
CA THR A 120 3.12 19.97 6.98
C THR A 120 4.51 20.57 7.15
N ILE A 121 5.42 19.87 7.82
CA ILE A 121 6.81 20.30 7.97
C ILE A 121 7.51 20.44 6.63
N ARG A 122 7.25 19.51 5.71
CA ARG A 122 7.86 19.55 4.37
C ARG A 122 7.42 20.76 3.56
N GLN A 123 6.19 21.18 3.73
CA GLN A 123 5.65 22.34 3.02
C GLN A 123 6.09 23.64 3.69
#